data_5143da0a2bd826f70b61f6b05c0afaab
#
_entry.id   5143da0a2bd826f70b61f6b05c0afaab
#
_cell.length_a   1.000
_cell.length_b   1.000
_cell.length_c   1.000
_cell.angle_alpha   90.00
_cell.angle_beta   90.00
_cell.angle_gamma   90.00
#
_symmetry.space_group_name_H-M   'P 1'
#
loop_
_entity.id
_entity.type
_entity.pdbx_description
1 polymer ?
#
loop_
_entity_poly.entity_id
_entity_poly.type
_entity_poly.pdbx_seq_one_letter_code
_entity_poly.pdbx_strand_id
1 'polypeptide(L)'
;IVLTTTLALKNMKRNEWGRIINMSSVSVKEPLKYLALSNTIRSAITTWGKTLSNEVAKSNITVNNILTGYFNTKRLEQLNSEKAKNMGVKLDEVFELMKNQVPAKRIGDPKEFGYLVTFLSSDYASYINGINIAIDGGLIKSL
;
A
#
# COMPACT_ATOMS: atom_id res chain seq x y z
N ILE A 1 8.66 -6.72 -9.03
CA ILE A 1 9.20 -5.65 -8.17
C ILE A 1 10.71 -5.76 -8.09
N VAL A 2 11.31 -6.83 -7.58
CA VAL A 2 12.76 -6.94 -7.37
C VAL A 2 13.54 -6.66 -8.65
N LEU A 3 13.23 -7.35 -9.75
CA LEU A 3 13.93 -7.17 -11.03
C LEU A 3 13.83 -5.73 -11.56
N THR A 4 12.64 -5.15 -11.59
CA THR A 4 12.42 -3.78 -12.05
C THR A 4 13.18 -2.76 -11.20
N THR A 5 13.17 -2.95 -9.88
CA THR A 5 13.90 -2.07 -8.94
C THR A 5 15.41 -2.19 -9.15
N THR A 6 15.94 -3.42 -9.30
CA THR A 6 17.38 -3.63 -9.55
C THR A 6 17.86 -2.91 -10.81
N LEU A 7 17.05 -2.91 -11.86
CA LEU A 7 17.36 -2.19 -13.10
C LEU A 7 17.32 -0.66 -12.89
N ALA A 8 16.30 -0.16 -12.20
CA ALA A 8 16.16 1.27 -11.91
C ALA A 8 17.28 1.81 -11.01
N LEU A 9 17.71 1.01 -10.03
CA LEU A 9 18.77 1.39 -9.08
C LEU A 9 20.08 1.78 -9.74
N LYS A 10 20.43 1.22 -10.91
CA LYS A 10 21.64 1.60 -11.65
C LYS A 10 21.66 3.10 -11.99
N ASN A 11 20.53 3.59 -12.51
CA ASN A 11 20.40 5.01 -12.86
C ASN A 11 20.22 5.89 -11.62
N MET A 12 19.43 5.44 -10.63
CA MET A 12 19.22 6.18 -9.39
C MET A 12 20.53 6.41 -8.64
N LYS A 13 21.40 5.37 -8.53
CA LYS A 13 22.72 5.50 -7.89
C LYS A 13 23.64 6.44 -8.66
N ARG A 14 23.64 6.39 -10.00
CA ARG A 14 24.46 7.29 -10.83
C ARG A 14 24.04 8.74 -10.67
N ASN A 15 22.74 8.99 -10.50
CA ASN A 15 22.18 10.34 -10.37
C ASN A 15 22.13 10.82 -8.90
N GLU A 16 22.54 9.99 -7.95
CA GLU A 16 22.45 10.23 -6.50
C GLU A 16 21.04 10.71 -6.07
N TRP A 17 20.02 10.14 -6.69
CA TRP A 17 18.63 10.45 -6.42
C TRP A 17 17.72 9.29 -6.82
N GLY A 18 16.78 8.96 -5.95
CA GLY A 18 15.74 7.97 -6.27
C GLY A 18 14.65 7.89 -5.20
N ARG A 19 13.46 7.52 -5.66
CA ARG A 19 12.29 7.29 -4.79
C ARG A 19 11.64 5.99 -5.22
N ILE A 20 11.62 5.00 -4.31
CA ILE A 20 11.00 3.70 -4.53
C ILE A 20 9.81 3.61 -3.59
N ILE A 21 8.64 3.45 -4.16
CA ILE A 21 7.38 3.37 -3.41
C ILE A 21 6.70 2.05 -3.76
N ASN A 22 6.64 1.14 -2.79
CA ASN A 22 5.96 -0.14 -2.95
C ASN A 22 4.51 -0.01 -2.51
N MET A 23 3.58 -0.37 -3.38
CA MET A 23 2.17 -0.48 -3.01
C MET A 23 1.91 -1.85 -2.39
N SER A 24 1.58 -1.86 -1.10
CA SER A 24 1.26 -3.06 -0.35
C SER A 24 -0.17 -3.02 0.21
N SER A 25 -0.41 -3.54 1.38
CA SER A 25 -1.74 -3.61 2.00
C SER A 25 -1.63 -3.55 3.53
N VAL A 26 -2.66 -3.08 4.17
CA VAL A 26 -2.85 -3.20 5.62
C VAL A 26 -2.78 -4.64 6.12
N SER A 27 -3.03 -5.62 5.24
CA SER A 27 -2.93 -7.05 5.56
C SER A 27 -1.52 -7.51 5.96
N VAL A 28 -0.50 -6.69 5.75
CA VAL A 28 0.86 -6.92 6.26
C VAL A 28 0.90 -6.80 7.79
N LYS A 29 0.09 -5.91 8.36
CA LYS A 29 -0.03 -5.73 9.81
C LYS A 29 -1.14 -6.59 10.41
N GLU A 30 -2.28 -6.67 9.75
CA GLU A 30 -3.45 -7.44 10.18
C GLU A 30 -3.88 -8.40 9.07
N PRO A 31 -3.36 -9.64 9.05
CA PRO A 31 -3.62 -10.59 7.97
C PRO A 31 -5.10 -10.87 7.76
N LEU A 32 -5.54 -10.75 6.52
CA LEU A 32 -6.93 -10.99 6.13
C LEU A 32 -7.16 -12.49 5.86
N LYS A 33 -8.31 -13.01 6.34
CA LYS A 33 -8.73 -14.39 6.09
C LYS A 33 -8.87 -14.66 4.58
N TYR A 34 -8.57 -15.87 4.18
CA TYR A 34 -8.67 -16.36 2.80
C TYR A 34 -7.71 -15.70 1.79
N LEU A 35 -6.73 -14.91 2.26
CA LEU A 35 -5.73 -14.23 1.44
C LEU A 35 -4.29 -14.64 1.77
N ALA A 36 -4.07 -15.90 2.18
CA ALA A 36 -2.76 -16.36 2.66
C ALA A 36 -1.62 -16.04 1.69
N LEU A 37 -1.75 -16.37 0.40
CA LEU A 37 -0.73 -16.09 -0.61
C LEU A 37 -0.49 -14.57 -0.78
N SER A 38 -1.56 -13.78 -0.85
CA SER A 38 -1.45 -12.32 -0.95
C SER A 38 -0.76 -11.72 0.28
N ASN A 39 -1.15 -12.15 1.48
CA ASN A 39 -0.54 -11.68 2.73
C ASN A 39 0.96 -11.99 2.75
N THR A 40 1.35 -13.22 2.37
CA THR A 40 2.74 -13.65 2.32
C THR A 40 3.58 -12.79 1.36
N ILE A 41 3.12 -12.62 0.12
CA ILE A 41 3.85 -11.85 -0.90
C ILE A 41 3.99 -10.39 -0.48
N ARG A 42 2.93 -9.79 0.06
CA ARG A 42 2.95 -8.38 0.49
C ARG A 42 3.87 -8.16 1.69
N SER A 43 3.90 -9.10 2.64
CA SER A 43 4.83 -9.06 3.78
C SER A 43 6.27 -9.20 3.31
N ALA A 44 6.55 -10.11 2.38
CA ALA A 44 7.88 -10.26 1.80
C ALA A 44 8.37 -8.97 1.12
N ILE A 45 7.50 -8.28 0.37
CA ILE A 45 7.83 -7.01 -0.29
C ILE A 45 8.15 -5.91 0.73
N THR A 46 7.40 -5.80 1.81
CA THR A 46 7.65 -4.77 2.83
C THR A 46 8.96 -5.01 3.58
N THR A 47 9.27 -6.27 3.92
CA THR A 47 10.54 -6.65 4.54
C THR A 47 11.71 -6.40 3.61
N TRP A 48 11.60 -6.81 2.34
CA TRP A 48 12.60 -6.54 1.31
C TRP A 48 12.82 -5.03 1.13
N GLY A 49 11.75 -4.23 1.06
CA GLY A 49 11.82 -2.77 0.94
C GLY A 49 12.56 -2.14 2.13
N LYS A 50 12.33 -2.62 3.35
CA LYS A 50 13.06 -2.17 4.54
C LYS A 50 14.56 -2.47 4.46
N THR A 51 14.93 -3.67 4.04
CA THR A 51 16.33 -4.05 3.87
C THR A 51 16.99 -3.16 2.82
N LEU A 52 16.36 -3.04 1.64
CA LEU A 52 16.88 -2.23 0.55
C LEU A 52 17.05 -0.76 0.95
N SER A 53 16.12 -0.21 1.75
CA SER A 53 16.19 1.19 2.18
C SER A 53 17.50 1.52 2.91
N ASN A 54 18.03 0.58 3.69
CA ASN A 54 19.30 0.74 4.40
C ASN A 54 20.49 0.67 3.45
N GLU A 55 20.43 -0.21 2.45
CA GLU A 55 21.52 -0.43 1.49
C GLU A 55 21.73 0.75 0.53
N VAL A 56 20.66 1.47 0.20
CA VAL A 56 20.68 2.53 -0.83
C VAL A 56 20.62 3.95 -0.28
N ALA A 57 20.39 4.12 1.03
CA ALA A 57 20.22 5.43 1.67
C ALA A 57 21.37 6.41 1.39
N LYS A 58 22.63 5.93 1.40
CA LYS A 58 23.82 6.74 1.12
C LYS A 58 23.86 7.35 -0.28
N SER A 59 23.06 6.84 -1.20
CA SER A 59 22.91 7.35 -2.57
C SER A 59 21.69 8.27 -2.73
N ASN A 60 21.15 8.83 -1.62
CA ASN A 60 19.96 9.68 -1.62
C ASN A 60 18.73 8.99 -2.27
N ILE A 61 18.63 7.67 -2.07
CA ILE A 61 17.50 6.87 -2.54
C ILE A 61 16.66 6.45 -1.34
N THR A 62 15.37 6.74 -1.37
CA THR A 62 14.44 6.28 -0.34
C THR A 62 13.57 5.12 -0.84
N VAL A 63 13.24 4.21 0.07
CA VAL A 63 12.36 3.06 -0.21
C VAL A 63 11.29 3.01 0.86
N ASN A 64 10.04 3.27 0.48
CA ASN A 64 8.92 3.28 1.41
C ASN A 64 7.78 2.37 0.91
N ASN A 65 6.98 1.86 1.84
CA ASN A 65 5.85 1.01 1.52
C ASN A 65 4.55 1.73 1.93
N ILE A 66 3.57 1.76 1.04
CA ILE A 66 2.22 2.25 1.35
C ILE A 66 1.32 1.05 1.61
N LEU A 67 0.75 0.98 2.80
CA LEU A 67 -0.20 -0.05 3.19
C LEU A 67 -1.62 0.47 2.92
N THR A 68 -2.21 0.00 1.83
CA THR A 68 -3.55 0.46 1.42
C THR A 68 -4.65 -0.26 2.19
N GLY A 69 -5.62 0.52 2.70
CA GLY A 69 -6.93 0.03 3.10
C GLY A 69 -7.88 -0.13 1.91
N TYR A 70 -9.15 0.22 2.11
CA TYR A 70 -10.17 0.15 1.05
C TYR A 70 -10.20 1.43 0.22
N PHE A 71 -10.01 1.29 -1.10
CA PHE A 71 -10.11 2.38 -2.07
C PHE A 71 -11.18 2.10 -3.11
N ASN A 72 -11.93 3.12 -3.49
CA ASN A 72 -13.00 3.04 -4.47
C ASN A 72 -12.42 2.83 -5.88
N THR A 73 -12.29 1.57 -6.28
CA THR A 73 -11.72 1.14 -7.55
C THR A 73 -12.64 0.13 -8.23
N LYS A 74 -12.56 0.04 -9.55
CA LYS A 74 -13.27 -1.01 -10.32
C LYS A 74 -13.01 -2.42 -9.78
N ARG A 75 -11.79 -2.67 -9.29
CA ARG A 75 -11.44 -3.98 -8.71
C ARG A 75 -12.19 -4.24 -7.42
N LEU A 76 -12.31 -3.24 -6.54
CA LEU A 76 -13.08 -3.37 -5.30
C LEU A 76 -14.56 -3.62 -5.60
N GLU A 77 -15.13 -2.90 -6.57
CA GLU A 77 -16.51 -3.08 -7.00
C GLU A 77 -16.76 -4.50 -7.51
N GLN A 78 -15.87 -5.04 -8.36
CA GLN A 78 -15.95 -6.43 -8.84
C GLN A 78 -15.96 -7.44 -7.68
N LEU A 79 -15.00 -7.31 -6.75
CA LEU A 79 -14.90 -8.20 -5.58
C LEU A 79 -16.14 -8.13 -4.70
N ASN A 80 -16.68 -6.92 -4.48
CA ASN A 80 -17.87 -6.73 -3.68
C ASN A 80 -19.13 -7.24 -4.40
N SER A 81 -19.21 -7.15 -5.72
CA SER A 81 -20.29 -7.73 -6.51
C SER A 81 -20.33 -9.26 -6.39
N GLU A 82 -19.17 -9.93 -6.46
CA GLU A 82 -19.06 -11.37 -6.24
C GLU A 82 -19.45 -11.75 -4.80
N LYS A 83 -18.99 -10.96 -3.83
CA LYS A 83 -19.32 -11.16 -2.41
C LYS A 83 -20.82 -10.98 -2.15
N ALA A 84 -21.46 -9.96 -2.72
CA ALA A 84 -22.88 -9.72 -2.62
C ALA A 84 -23.70 -10.89 -3.16
N LYS A 85 -23.33 -11.42 -4.34
CA LYS A 85 -23.96 -12.62 -4.92
C LYS A 85 -23.86 -13.84 -3.98
N ASN A 86 -22.66 -14.07 -3.42
CA ASN A 86 -22.41 -15.22 -2.55
C ASN A 86 -23.18 -15.09 -1.20
N MET A 87 -23.42 -13.88 -0.74
CA MET A 87 -24.14 -13.60 0.49
C MET A 87 -25.66 -13.46 0.28
N GLY A 88 -26.14 -13.35 -0.96
CA GLY A 88 -27.56 -13.10 -1.27
C GLY A 88 -28.04 -11.72 -0.85
N VAL A 89 -27.15 -10.70 -0.83
CA VAL A 89 -27.45 -9.32 -0.43
C VAL A 89 -27.18 -8.35 -1.58
N LYS A 90 -27.63 -7.10 -1.44
CA LYS A 90 -27.34 -6.04 -2.42
C LYS A 90 -25.88 -5.59 -2.33
N LEU A 91 -25.34 -5.09 -3.44
CA LEU A 91 -23.99 -4.55 -3.50
C LEU A 91 -23.76 -3.41 -2.50
N ASP A 92 -24.75 -2.51 -2.38
CA ASP A 92 -24.66 -1.38 -1.46
C ASP A 92 -24.55 -1.82 0.00
N GLU A 93 -25.22 -2.91 0.39
CA GLU A 93 -25.11 -3.48 1.74
C GLU A 93 -23.67 -3.95 2.03
N VAL A 94 -22.99 -4.54 1.05
CA VAL A 94 -21.58 -4.94 1.19
C VAL A 94 -20.69 -3.72 1.37
N PHE A 95 -20.91 -2.65 0.61
CA PHE A 95 -20.18 -1.39 0.78
C PHE A 95 -20.43 -0.75 2.15
N GLU A 96 -21.66 -0.74 2.64
CA GLU A 96 -21.96 -0.21 3.98
C GLU A 96 -21.29 -1.05 5.09
N LEU A 97 -21.27 -2.37 4.97
CA LEU A 97 -20.53 -3.22 5.90
C LEU A 97 -19.04 -2.88 5.91
N MET A 98 -18.44 -2.61 4.75
CA MET A 98 -17.02 -2.21 4.67
C MET A 98 -16.79 -0.83 5.29
N LYS A 99 -17.61 0.17 4.96
CA LYS A 99 -17.52 1.52 5.56
C LYS A 99 -17.63 1.48 7.08
N ASN A 100 -18.49 0.61 7.61
CA ASN A 100 -18.66 0.46 9.05
C ASN A 100 -17.44 -0.09 9.77
N GLN A 101 -16.57 -0.86 9.07
CA GLN A 101 -15.31 -1.33 9.61
C GLN A 101 -14.24 -0.20 9.70
N VAL A 102 -14.33 0.80 8.84
CA VAL A 102 -13.38 1.91 8.79
C VAL A 102 -13.80 3.00 9.79
N PRO A 103 -12.97 3.43 10.73
CA PRO A 103 -13.27 4.53 11.64
C PRO A 103 -13.69 5.81 10.94
N ALA A 104 -13.08 6.16 9.81
CA ALA A 104 -13.48 7.32 8.98
C ALA A 104 -14.86 7.17 8.30
N LYS A 105 -15.55 6.02 8.43
CA LYS A 105 -16.88 5.72 7.88
C LYS A 105 -17.02 5.93 6.38
N ARG A 106 -15.94 5.81 5.65
CA ARG A 106 -15.90 5.91 4.19
C ARG A 106 -14.84 5.02 3.59
N ILE A 107 -14.92 4.83 2.28
CA ILE A 107 -13.88 4.22 1.45
C ILE A 107 -13.03 5.35 0.88
N GLY A 108 -11.72 5.16 0.78
CA GLY A 108 -10.80 6.15 0.26
C GLY A 108 -11.01 6.44 -1.24
N ASP A 109 -10.81 7.69 -1.64
CA ASP A 109 -10.70 8.05 -3.06
C ASP A 109 -9.28 7.69 -3.56
N PRO A 110 -9.12 7.06 -4.73
CA PRO A 110 -7.81 6.80 -5.32
C PRO A 110 -6.89 8.03 -5.44
N LYS A 111 -7.46 9.23 -5.53
CA LYS A 111 -6.68 10.47 -5.52
C LYS A 111 -5.94 10.69 -4.21
N GLU A 112 -6.50 10.27 -3.07
CA GLU A 112 -5.84 10.39 -1.76
C GLU A 112 -4.55 9.55 -1.72
N PHE A 113 -4.57 8.37 -2.35
CA PHE A 113 -3.35 7.58 -2.56
C PHE A 113 -2.35 8.33 -3.45
N GLY A 114 -2.82 8.95 -4.53
CA GLY A 114 -1.99 9.75 -5.44
C GLY A 114 -1.30 10.92 -4.73
N TYR A 115 -1.98 11.61 -3.81
CA TYR A 115 -1.38 12.71 -3.03
C TYR A 115 -0.22 12.21 -2.15
N LEU A 116 -0.39 11.06 -1.49
CA LEU A 116 0.69 10.47 -0.69
C LEU A 116 1.88 10.05 -1.57
N VAL A 117 1.62 9.43 -2.73
CA VAL A 117 2.68 9.06 -3.70
C VAL A 117 3.42 10.30 -4.17
N THR A 118 2.72 11.37 -4.51
CA THR A 118 3.32 12.65 -4.95
C THR A 118 4.23 13.22 -3.86
N PHE A 119 3.77 13.24 -2.62
CA PHE A 119 4.59 13.70 -1.49
C PHE A 119 5.84 12.84 -1.31
N LEU A 120 5.69 11.52 -1.25
CA LEU A 120 6.83 10.60 -1.07
C LEU A 120 7.82 10.61 -2.25
N SER A 121 7.37 11.03 -3.43
CA SER A 121 8.22 11.17 -4.62
C SER A 121 8.99 12.49 -4.65
N SER A 122 8.68 13.44 -3.78
CA SER A 122 9.30 14.76 -3.73
C SER A 122 10.55 14.79 -2.85
N ASP A 123 11.28 15.91 -2.92
CA ASP A 123 12.42 16.17 -2.04
C ASP A 123 11.99 16.48 -0.60
N TYR A 124 10.74 16.89 -0.39
CA TYR A 124 10.19 17.10 0.96
C TYR A 124 10.14 15.81 1.80
N ALA A 125 10.13 14.64 1.14
CA ALA A 125 10.17 13.33 1.79
C ALA A 125 11.58 12.70 1.84
N SER A 126 12.63 13.46 1.60
CA SER A 126 14.01 12.95 1.48
C SER A 126 14.53 12.25 2.74
N TYR A 127 13.99 12.59 3.91
CA TYR A 127 14.37 11.96 5.20
C TYR A 127 13.38 10.88 5.65
N ILE A 128 12.35 10.60 4.84
CA ILE A 128 11.38 9.51 5.09
C ILE A 128 11.86 8.27 4.34
N ASN A 129 12.41 7.29 5.07
CA ASN A 129 13.02 6.12 4.47
C ASN A 129 12.78 4.84 5.26
N GLY A 130 12.43 3.77 4.58
CA GLY A 130 12.26 2.43 5.15
C GLY A 130 11.02 2.27 6.03
N ILE A 131 9.97 3.06 5.82
CA ILE A 131 8.74 3.02 6.62
C ILE A 131 7.58 2.34 5.90
N ASN A 132 6.63 1.88 6.69
CA ASN A 132 5.34 1.38 6.25
C ASN A 132 4.28 2.42 6.63
N ILE A 133 3.72 3.12 5.66
CA ILE A 133 2.70 4.15 5.86
C ILE A 133 1.33 3.55 5.55
N ALA A 134 0.44 3.50 6.55
CA ALA A 134 -0.95 3.13 6.32
C ALA A 134 -1.73 4.32 5.74
N ILE A 135 -2.57 4.03 4.72
CA ILE A 135 -3.57 4.94 4.19
C ILE A 135 -4.89 4.17 4.11
N ASP A 136 -5.67 4.21 5.18
CA ASP A 136 -6.75 3.25 5.42
C ASP A 136 -7.94 3.82 6.21
N GLY A 137 -7.94 5.10 6.53
CA GLY A 137 -9.00 5.73 7.33
C GLY A 137 -9.09 5.24 8.77
N GLY A 138 -8.00 4.67 9.30
CA GLY A 138 -7.91 4.11 10.65
C GLY A 138 -8.39 2.64 10.74
N LEU A 139 -8.43 1.92 9.61
CA LEU A 139 -8.93 0.54 9.56
C LEU A 139 -8.11 -0.42 10.44
N ILE A 140 -6.77 -0.36 10.36
CA ILE A 140 -5.91 -1.16 11.21
C ILE A 140 -5.85 -0.61 12.63
N LYS A 141 -5.76 -1.50 13.61
CA LYS A 141 -5.75 -1.17 15.05
C LYS A 141 -4.36 -1.23 15.65
N SER A 142 -3.41 -1.90 14.97
CA SER A 142 -2.03 -2.02 15.40
C SER A 142 -1.23 -0.74 15.09
N LEU A 143 -0.30 -0.40 16.01
CA LEU A 143 0.66 0.69 15.84
C LEU A 143 1.79 0.32 14.86
#